data_a5fcc3f52ec9868df3b11f612079a104
#
_entry.id   a5fcc3f52ec9868df3b11f612079a104
#
_cell.length_a   1.000
_cell.length_b   1.000
_cell.length_c   1.000
_cell.angle_alpha   90.00
_cell.angle_beta   90.00
_cell.angle_gamma   90.00
#
_symmetry.space_group_name_H-M   'P 1'
#
loop_
_entity.id
_entity.type
_entity.pdbx_description
1 polymer ?
#
loop_
_entity_poly.entity_id
_entity_poly.type
_entity_poly.pdbx_seq_one_letter_code
_entity_poly.pdbx_strand_id
1 'polypeptide(L)'
;MGGGGRSGMGGGGRRGGGSGDGGTNSSSSRLGEIAAQRVLTISHKDPELVIRDLNGRSRALFTDARNVEEERLEGTAKVQTKWRDRTVVVVTTLGSRETTETFERAVDGSHLFLTTKMAGGRGSFSFRRVYDAPLSPSVSAPVPPVPDLKPPST
;
A
#
# COMPACT_ATOMS: atom_id res chain seq x y z
N MET A 1 -66.88 -5.52 -22.04
CA MET A 1 -67.15 -6.15 -20.75
C MET A 1 -65.79 -6.55 -20.20
N GLY A 2 -65.28 -5.91 -19.30
CA GLY A 2 -65.50 -5.86 -17.90
C GLY A 2 -64.18 -6.29 -17.26
N GLY A 3 -63.61 -5.57 -16.54
CA GLY A 3 -63.54 -5.13 -15.20
C GLY A 3 -62.15 -5.44 -14.74
N GLY A 4 -61.34 -4.57 -14.19
CA GLY A 4 -61.50 -3.91 -12.95
C GLY A 4 -60.59 -4.47 -11.92
N GLY A 5 -59.81 -3.65 -11.29
CA GLY A 5 -59.57 -3.80 -9.87
C GLY A 5 -58.13 -3.74 -9.38
N ARG A 6 -57.75 -2.52 -8.90
CA ARG A 6 -57.30 -2.16 -7.54
C ARG A 6 -55.89 -2.61 -7.12
N SER A 7 -54.99 -1.64 -6.99
CA SER A 7 -54.70 -0.92 -5.72
C SER A 7 -54.27 -1.84 -4.57
N GLY A 8 -53.00 -1.77 -4.22
CA GLY A 8 -52.40 -2.29 -2.99
C GLY A 8 -51.22 -1.42 -2.54
N MET A 9 -51.57 -0.34 -1.81
CA MET A 9 -50.60 0.37 -0.94
C MET A 9 -50.28 -0.49 0.27
N GLY A 10 -49.05 -0.51 0.65
CA GLY A 10 -48.57 -0.99 1.95
C GLY A 10 -47.07 -0.75 1.98
N GLY A 11 -46.51 0.19 2.53
CA GLY A 11 -46.64 0.75 3.85
C GLY A 11 -45.88 -0.15 4.84
N GLY A 12 -44.62 0.13 5.12
CA GLY A 12 -43.93 -0.60 6.17
C GLY A 12 -42.45 -0.22 6.26
N GLY A 13 -42.18 0.93 6.84
CA GLY A 13 -40.85 1.27 7.32
C GLY A 13 -40.42 0.36 8.47
N ARG A 14 -39.17 -0.05 8.47
CA ARG A 14 -38.45 -0.37 9.71
C ARG A 14 -37.01 0.11 9.55
N ARG A 15 -36.71 1.20 10.27
CA ARG A 15 -35.40 1.58 10.73
C ARG A 15 -34.86 0.44 11.59
N GLY A 16 -33.75 -0.14 11.20
CA GLY A 16 -32.95 -1.02 12.02
C GLY A 16 -31.56 -0.45 12.03
N GLY A 17 -31.24 0.37 13.03
CA GLY A 17 -29.88 0.74 13.36
C GLY A 17 -29.16 -0.52 13.84
N GLY A 18 -28.10 -0.89 13.15
CA GLY A 18 -27.15 -1.89 13.55
C GLY A 18 -25.77 -1.26 13.48
N SER A 19 -25.35 -0.65 14.59
CA SER A 19 -23.94 -0.37 14.84
C SER A 19 -23.24 -1.72 14.96
N GLY A 20 -22.64 -2.17 13.89
CA GLY A 20 -21.75 -3.32 13.85
C GLY A 20 -20.35 -2.80 13.65
N ASP A 21 -19.70 -2.48 14.76
CA ASP A 21 -18.27 -2.29 14.85
C ASP A 21 -17.62 -3.64 14.61
N GLY A 22 -17.25 -3.89 13.36
CA GLY A 22 -16.58 -5.08 12.89
C GLY A 22 -15.53 -4.65 11.89
N GLY A 23 -14.35 -4.27 12.38
CA GLY A 23 -13.19 -3.95 11.59
C GLY A 23 -12.75 -5.13 10.72
N THR A 24 -13.48 -5.43 9.67
CA THR A 24 -13.02 -6.28 8.58
C THR A 24 -12.10 -5.47 7.71
N ASN A 25 -10.82 -5.70 7.89
CA ASN A 25 -9.76 -5.21 7.04
C ASN A 25 -9.99 -5.60 5.57
N SER A 26 -10.79 -4.83 4.86
CA SER A 26 -11.04 -5.00 3.43
C SER A 26 -9.75 -4.73 2.64
N SER A 27 -9.11 -5.79 2.18
CA SER A 27 -7.85 -5.73 1.42
C SER A 27 -7.99 -5.17 0.01
N SER A 28 -9.19 -4.87 -0.43
CA SER A 28 -9.56 -4.71 -1.84
C SER A 28 -9.18 -3.39 -2.51
N SER A 29 -8.98 -2.32 -1.75
CA SER A 29 -8.56 -1.03 -2.30
C SER A 29 -7.11 -0.65 -1.92
N ARG A 30 -6.44 -1.51 -1.18
CA ARG A 30 -5.18 -1.16 -0.50
C ARG A 30 -4.01 -0.79 -1.40
N LEU A 31 -3.96 -1.30 -2.65
CA LEU A 31 -2.89 -0.93 -3.59
C LEU A 31 -2.97 0.54 -3.99
N GLY A 32 -4.11 0.97 -4.50
CA GLY A 32 -4.34 2.36 -4.87
C GLY A 32 -4.26 3.30 -3.67
N GLU A 33 -4.74 2.86 -2.51
CA GLU A 33 -4.74 3.67 -1.29
C GLU A 33 -3.34 3.81 -0.68
N ILE A 34 -2.54 2.74 -0.61
CA ILE A 34 -1.15 2.82 -0.11
C ILE A 34 -0.31 3.63 -1.09
N ALA A 35 -0.43 3.38 -2.39
CA ALA A 35 0.28 4.14 -3.41
C ALA A 35 -0.16 5.63 -3.48
N ALA A 36 -1.33 5.98 -2.95
CA ALA A 36 -1.80 7.35 -2.86
C ALA A 36 -1.19 8.14 -1.69
N GLN A 37 -0.58 7.47 -0.72
CA GLN A 37 -0.02 8.10 0.47
C GLN A 37 1.24 8.90 0.14
N ARG A 38 1.47 9.96 0.91
CA ARG A 38 2.66 10.82 0.76
C ARG A 38 3.91 10.23 1.38
N VAL A 39 3.74 9.36 2.36
CA VAL A 39 4.86 8.73 3.08
C VAL A 39 4.62 7.22 3.14
N LEU A 40 5.66 6.47 2.83
CA LEU A 40 5.69 5.03 2.93
C LEU A 40 6.87 4.59 3.78
N THR A 41 6.65 3.62 4.65
CA THR A 41 7.72 2.87 5.32
C THR A 41 7.81 1.51 4.65
N ILE A 42 9.00 1.17 4.17
CA ILE A 42 9.24 -0.13 3.52
C ILE A 42 10.30 -0.86 4.33
N SER A 43 9.97 -2.06 4.78
CA SER A 43 10.91 -2.98 5.44
C SER A 43 10.99 -4.27 4.65
N HIS A 44 12.18 -4.83 4.53
CA HIS A 44 12.42 -6.08 3.83
C HIS A 44 13.23 -7.02 4.71
N LYS A 45 12.69 -8.21 4.90
CA LYS A 45 13.36 -9.34 5.51
C LYS A 45 13.02 -10.56 4.66
N ASP A 46 13.96 -10.97 3.84
CA ASP A 46 13.77 -12.01 2.84
C ASP A 46 13.01 -13.25 3.37
N PRO A 47 11.97 -13.70 2.70
CA PRO A 47 11.37 -13.18 1.45
C PRO A 47 10.29 -12.12 1.65
N GLU A 48 10.03 -11.63 2.85
CA GLU A 48 8.93 -10.72 3.17
C GLU A 48 9.30 -9.26 2.98
N LEU A 49 8.51 -8.54 2.18
CA LEU A 49 8.55 -7.09 2.00
C LEU A 49 7.27 -6.49 2.58
N VAL A 50 7.38 -5.65 3.58
CA VAL A 50 6.23 -4.97 4.19
C VAL A 50 6.24 -3.50 3.82
N ILE A 51 5.13 -3.03 3.23
CA ILE A 51 4.90 -1.63 2.93
C ILE A 51 3.84 -1.11 3.89
N ARG A 52 4.13 -0.03 4.60
CA ARG A 52 3.25 0.58 5.59
C ARG A 52 3.05 2.06 5.30
N ASP A 53 1.82 2.55 5.44
CA ASP A 53 1.49 3.97 5.36
C ASP A 53 1.50 4.65 6.75
N LEU A 54 1.31 5.98 6.77
CA LEU A 54 1.23 6.77 8.01
C LEU A 54 0.04 6.40 8.89
N ASN A 55 -1.02 5.82 8.33
CA ASN A 55 -2.22 5.41 9.03
C ASN A 55 -2.10 4.02 9.65
N GLY A 56 -0.91 3.40 9.57
CA GLY A 56 -0.63 2.07 10.07
C GLY A 56 -1.17 0.94 9.18
N ARG A 57 -1.76 1.24 8.03
CA ARG A 57 -2.15 0.21 7.07
C ARG A 57 -0.91 -0.41 6.46
N SER A 58 -0.87 -1.72 6.37
CA SER A 58 0.29 -2.45 5.87
C SER A 58 -0.12 -3.48 4.82
N ARG A 59 0.82 -3.76 3.93
CA ARG A 59 0.74 -4.83 2.96
C ARG A 59 2.02 -5.63 3.00
N ALA A 60 1.90 -6.94 3.18
CA ALA A 60 3.00 -7.88 3.07
C ALA A 60 3.04 -8.48 1.67
N LEU A 61 4.22 -8.53 1.09
CA LEU A 61 4.53 -9.08 -0.23
C LEU A 61 5.66 -10.10 -0.06
N PHE A 62 5.67 -11.15 -0.90
CA PHE A 62 6.70 -12.18 -0.84
C PHE A 62 7.53 -12.16 -2.11
N THR A 63 8.81 -11.80 -1.98
CA THR A 63 9.72 -11.51 -3.09
C THR A 63 10.31 -12.75 -3.78
N ASP A 64 9.95 -13.93 -3.33
CA ASP A 64 10.35 -15.23 -3.87
C ASP A 64 9.48 -15.72 -5.05
N ALA A 65 8.71 -14.83 -5.64
CA ALA A 65 7.84 -15.08 -6.79
C ALA A 65 6.69 -16.08 -6.52
N ARG A 66 6.38 -16.41 -5.26
CA ARG A 66 5.21 -17.22 -4.94
C ARG A 66 3.92 -16.51 -5.34
N ASN A 67 2.90 -17.27 -5.67
CA ASN A 67 1.56 -16.74 -5.86
C ASN A 67 0.87 -16.67 -4.50
N VAL A 68 0.32 -15.50 -4.19
CA VAL A 68 -0.50 -15.25 -2.99
C VAL A 68 -1.90 -14.87 -3.45
N GLU A 69 -2.90 -15.47 -2.83
CA GLU A 69 -4.29 -15.12 -3.08
C GLU A 69 -4.75 -14.10 -2.04
N GLU A 70 -5.30 -13.00 -2.51
CA GLU A 70 -5.86 -11.92 -1.69
C GLU A 70 -7.35 -11.79 -1.97
N GLU A 71 -8.18 -11.99 -0.94
CA GLU A 71 -9.61 -11.74 -1.05
C GLU A 71 -9.88 -10.23 -1.16
N ARG A 72 -10.67 -9.84 -2.15
CA ARG A 72 -11.07 -8.47 -2.45
C ARG A 72 -12.57 -8.40 -2.65
N LEU A 73 -13.14 -7.19 -2.61
CA LEU A 73 -14.57 -6.98 -2.84
C LEU A 73 -15.03 -7.48 -4.21
N GLU A 74 -14.15 -7.42 -5.21
CA GLU A 74 -14.43 -7.80 -6.60
C GLU A 74 -14.07 -9.27 -6.91
N GLY A 75 -13.60 -10.04 -5.91
CA GLY A 75 -13.17 -11.44 -6.05
C GLY A 75 -11.76 -11.70 -5.58
N THR A 76 -11.26 -12.90 -5.79
CA THR A 76 -9.91 -13.30 -5.39
C THR A 76 -8.87 -12.79 -6.38
N ALA A 77 -7.93 -12.00 -5.90
CA ALA A 77 -6.79 -11.51 -6.67
C ALA A 77 -5.59 -12.45 -6.48
N LYS A 78 -4.86 -12.72 -7.55
CA LYS A 78 -3.55 -13.39 -7.50
C LYS A 78 -2.45 -12.36 -7.51
N VAL A 79 -1.56 -12.43 -6.53
CA VAL A 79 -0.42 -11.51 -6.37
C VAL A 79 0.87 -12.28 -6.48
N GLN A 80 1.76 -11.83 -7.33
CA GLN A 80 3.11 -12.35 -7.46
C GLN A 80 4.10 -11.20 -7.34
N THR A 81 5.12 -11.36 -6.50
CA THR A 81 6.16 -10.35 -6.29
C THR A 81 7.52 -10.96 -6.50
N LYS A 82 8.39 -10.26 -7.23
CA LYS A 82 9.76 -10.70 -7.49
C LYS A 82 10.73 -9.55 -7.56
N TRP A 83 11.97 -9.82 -7.18
CA TRP A 83 13.09 -8.95 -7.47
C TRP A 83 13.52 -9.06 -8.95
N ARG A 84 13.88 -7.91 -9.53
CA ARG A 84 14.61 -7.80 -10.78
C ARG A 84 15.71 -6.77 -10.55
N ASP A 85 16.91 -7.22 -10.34
CA ASP A 85 18.06 -6.38 -9.98
C ASP A 85 17.78 -5.48 -8.76
N ARG A 86 17.51 -4.19 -9.00
CA ARG A 86 17.25 -3.17 -7.98
C ARG A 86 15.77 -2.80 -7.87
N THR A 87 14.93 -3.58 -8.49
CA THR A 87 13.52 -3.30 -8.67
C THR A 87 12.68 -4.43 -8.11
N VAL A 88 11.68 -4.10 -7.31
CA VAL A 88 10.62 -5.02 -6.92
C VAL A 88 9.46 -4.86 -7.88
N VAL A 89 9.05 -5.94 -8.50
CA VAL A 89 7.91 -6.00 -9.41
C VAL A 89 6.79 -6.79 -8.76
N VAL A 90 5.62 -6.17 -8.60
CA VAL A 90 4.40 -6.78 -8.08
C VAL A 90 3.39 -6.86 -9.22
N VAL A 91 2.96 -8.06 -9.54
CA VAL A 91 1.89 -8.30 -10.52
C VAL A 91 0.65 -8.76 -9.76
N THR A 92 -0.44 -8.07 -9.95
CA THR A 92 -1.74 -8.41 -9.37
C THR A 92 -2.73 -8.68 -10.49
N THR A 93 -3.31 -9.87 -10.51
CA THR A 93 -4.33 -10.27 -11.48
C THR A 93 -5.66 -10.47 -10.78
N LEU A 94 -6.70 -9.78 -11.24
CA LEU A 94 -8.07 -9.89 -10.76
C LEU A 94 -9.03 -10.04 -11.96
N GLY A 95 -9.51 -11.24 -12.19
CA GLY A 95 -10.26 -11.56 -13.40
C GLY A 95 -9.46 -11.28 -14.67
N SER A 96 -9.94 -10.40 -15.53
CA SER A 96 -9.25 -9.96 -16.76
C SER A 96 -8.41 -8.70 -16.61
N ARG A 97 -8.28 -8.18 -15.39
CA ARG A 97 -7.47 -6.99 -15.10
C ARG A 97 -6.11 -7.40 -14.54
N GLU A 98 -5.08 -6.75 -15.03
CA GLU A 98 -3.73 -6.89 -14.50
C GLU A 98 -3.20 -5.53 -14.07
N THR A 99 -2.61 -5.48 -12.89
CA THR A 99 -1.91 -4.33 -12.36
C THR A 99 -0.47 -4.72 -12.09
N THR A 100 0.47 -3.99 -12.68
CA THR A 100 1.90 -4.13 -12.41
C THR A 100 2.38 -2.91 -11.65
N GLU A 101 2.92 -3.12 -10.46
CA GLU A 101 3.58 -2.09 -9.66
C GLU A 101 5.09 -2.37 -9.64
N THR A 102 5.85 -1.35 -9.92
CA THR A 102 7.32 -1.43 -9.97
C THR A 102 7.89 -0.44 -8.98
N PHE A 103 8.59 -0.94 -7.97
CA PHE A 103 9.31 -0.16 -6.97
C PHE A 103 10.79 -0.16 -7.35
N GLU A 104 11.33 0.99 -7.68
CA GLU A 104 12.72 1.17 -8.10
C GLU A 104 13.40 2.21 -7.21
N ARG A 105 14.49 1.83 -6.55
CA ARG A 105 15.29 2.75 -5.77
C ARG A 105 16.33 3.42 -6.66
N ALA A 106 16.43 4.76 -6.59
CA ALA A 106 17.48 5.52 -7.26
C ALA A 106 18.88 5.00 -6.88
N VAL A 107 19.84 5.16 -7.77
CA VAL A 107 21.22 4.65 -7.58
C VAL A 107 21.86 5.26 -6.35
N ASP A 108 21.64 6.55 -6.14
CA ASP A 108 22.13 7.33 -4.99
C ASP A 108 21.30 7.13 -3.70
N GLY A 109 20.20 6.36 -3.81
CA GLY A 109 19.30 6.11 -2.69
C GLY A 109 18.39 7.27 -2.31
N SER A 110 18.45 8.40 -3.02
CA SER A 110 17.71 9.62 -2.70
C SER A 110 16.21 9.50 -2.93
N HIS A 111 15.79 8.64 -3.85
CA HIS A 111 14.38 8.50 -4.25
C HIS A 111 13.95 7.06 -4.38
N LEU A 112 12.65 6.83 -4.16
CA LEU A 112 11.95 5.63 -4.57
C LEU A 112 10.93 6.00 -5.64
N PHE A 113 11.00 5.34 -6.77
CA PHE A 113 10.05 5.46 -7.86
C PHE A 113 9.04 4.33 -7.78
N LEU A 114 7.75 4.67 -7.74
CA LEU A 114 6.67 3.71 -7.86
C LEU A 114 5.96 3.95 -9.20
N THR A 115 6.11 3.01 -10.12
CA THR A 115 5.38 3.01 -11.39
C THR A 115 4.26 1.99 -11.31
N THR A 116 3.03 2.43 -11.56
CA THR A 116 1.85 1.56 -11.64
C THR A 116 1.34 1.54 -13.06
N LYS A 117 1.20 0.36 -13.63
CA LYS A 117 0.57 0.10 -14.92
C LYS A 117 -0.66 -0.75 -14.70
N MET A 118 -1.76 -0.37 -15.31
CA MET A 118 -3.00 -1.12 -15.29
C MET A 118 -3.39 -1.49 -16.71
N ALA A 119 -3.72 -2.76 -16.93
CA ALA A 119 -4.23 -3.28 -18.18
C ALA A 119 -5.56 -4.00 -17.93
N GLY A 120 -6.51 -3.81 -18.85
CA GLY A 120 -7.83 -4.45 -18.78
C GLY A 120 -8.66 -4.18 -20.03
N GLY A 121 -9.87 -4.72 -20.09
CA GLY A 121 -10.72 -4.72 -21.30
C GLY A 121 -11.05 -3.37 -21.91
N ARG A 122 -10.77 -2.24 -21.27
CA ARG A 122 -11.04 -0.88 -21.77
C ARG A 122 -9.77 -0.09 -22.10
N GLY A 123 -8.60 -0.73 -22.07
CA GLY A 123 -7.32 -0.09 -22.33
C GLY A 123 -6.31 -0.24 -21.22
N SER A 124 -5.23 0.49 -21.34
CA SER A 124 -4.16 0.53 -20.34
C SER A 124 -3.81 1.97 -19.99
N PHE A 125 -3.44 2.18 -18.73
CA PHE A 125 -2.87 3.44 -18.30
C PHE A 125 -1.69 3.20 -17.35
N SER A 126 -0.84 4.21 -17.21
CA SER A 126 0.32 4.16 -16.34
C SER A 126 0.52 5.50 -15.67
N PHE A 127 0.94 5.47 -14.41
CA PHE A 127 1.41 6.65 -13.69
C PHE A 127 2.64 6.33 -12.87
N ARG A 128 3.42 7.36 -12.53
CA ARG A 128 4.63 7.25 -11.72
C ARG A 128 4.55 8.22 -10.54
N ARG A 129 4.96 7.76 -9.37
CA ARG A 129 5.15 8.56 -8.16
C ARG A 129 6.60 8.54 -7.76
N VAL A 130 7.04 9.61 -7.13
CA VAL A 130 8.38 9.74 -6.56
C VAL A 130 8.24 10.01 -5.08
N TYR A 131 8.98 9.27 -4.29
CA TYR A 131 9.11 9.43 -2.85
C TYR A 131 10.54 9.79 -2.53
N ASP A 132 10.74 10.85 -1.77
CA ASP A 132 12.06 11.22 -1.29
C ASP A 132 12.46 10.31 -0.13
N ALA A 133 13.71 9.86 -0.11
CA ALA A 133 14.25 9.19 1.05
C ALA A 133 14.34 10.16 2.23
N PRO A 134 14.09 9.73 3.48
CA PRO A 134 14.33 10.58 4.61
C PRO A 134 15.80 11.01 4.61
N LEU A 135 16.06 12.28 4.86
CA LEU A 135 17.42 12.75 5.07
C LEU A 135 18.00 11.92 6.22
N SER A 136 19.07 11.19 5.96
CA SER A 136 19.79 10.50 7.03
C SER A 136 20.15 11.56 8.06
N PRO A 137 19.84 11.36 9.37
CA PRO A 137 20.31 12.29 10.37
C PRO A 137 21.83 12.38 10.20
N SER A 138 22.31 13.58 9.91
CA SER A 138 23.74 13.83 9.87
C SER A 138 24.31 13.26 11.17
N VAL A 139 25.17 12.26 11.07
CA VAL A 139 25.90 11.76 12.23
C VAL A 139 26.61 12.99 12.77
N SER A 140 26.10 13.52 13.88
CA SER A 140 26.74 14.64 14.56
C SER A 140 28.20 14.28 14.72
N ALA A 141 29.07 15.08 14.16
CA ALA A 141 30.49 14.88 14.30
C ALA A 141 30.80 14.65 15.79
N PRO A 142 31.67 13.69 16.15
CA PRO A 142 31.97 13.41 17.53
C PRO A 142 32.37 14.72 18.18
N VAL A 143 31.68 15.09 19.26
CA VAL A 143 31.98 16.26 20.06
C VAL A 143 33.46 16.12 20.48
N PRO A 144 34.33 17.09 20.12
CA PRO A 144 35.71 17.02 20.51
C PRO A 144 35.79 16.92 22.04
N PRO A 145 36.70 16.11 22.60
CA PRO A 145 36.81 15.93 24.05
C PRO A 145 37.05 17.30 24.68
N VAL A 146 36.24 17.63 25.68
CA VAL A 146 36.37 18.84 26.47
C VAL A 146 37.76 18.77 27.15
N PRO A 147 38.65 19.78 26.96
CA PRO A 147 39.93 19.76 27.61
C PRO A 147 39.73 19.77 29.12
N ASP A 148 40.35 18.80 29.79
CA ASP A 148 40.38 18.74 31.25
C ASP A 148 40.96 20.04 31.80
N LEU A 149 40.10 20.88 32.36
CA LEU A 149 40.53 22.06 33.12
C LEU A 149 41.17 21.56 34.42
N LYS A 150 42.47 21.56 34.42
CA LYS A 150 43.29 21.28 35.63
C LYS A 150 42.89 22.26 36.73
N PRO A 151 42.49 21.79 37.93
CA PRO A 151 42.14 22.69 39.02
C PRO A 151 43.35 23.55 39.45
N PRO A 152 43.13 24.81 39.84
CA PRO A 152 44.23 25.66 40.31
C PRO A 152 44.84 25.07 41.57
N SER A 153 46.17 24.95 41.57
CA SER A 153 46.95 24.58 42.75
C SER A 153 46.90 25.71 43.77
N THR A 154 46.53 25.37 44.99
CA THR A 154 46.58 26.25 46.17
C THR A 154 47.99 26.27 46.77
#